data_fe61f1aa10388260d1770d4b976ef66b
#
_entry.id   fe61f1aa10388260d1770d4b976ef66b
#
_cell.length_a   1.000
_cell.length_b   1.000
_cell.length_c   1.000
_cell.angle_alpha   90.00
_cell.angle_beta   90.00
_cell.angle_gamma   90.00
#
_symmetry.space_group_name_H-M   'P 1'
#
loop_
_entity.id
_entity.type
_entity.pdbx_description
1 polymer ?
#
loop_
_entity_poly.entity_id
_entity_poly.type
_entity_poly.pdbx_seq_one_letter_code
_entity_poly.pdbx_strand_id
1 'polypeptide(L)'
;NCPVKSISFSADQAQIVEDECILCGMCFVACPQNAKIIRDDVYKAKELLSGNSEVYVSLAPSFIANYDVSFTAMKKALMSLGFAGVEESAVGAAIVKDEYDRIVDGEKQDVVISTCCHTVNLLVQKHFPDVIPYLAKVVSPMQAHCTKLKKEHPGAKTVFIGPCISKKAEAEEYPGTVDCVLTFEELSGWLAETDTVLAQEPDDDGVEKGKTRFFPTSGGILKTMLCDNDDYTYMSIDGMSSCIHAVKDIEKGNIHHCFIEMSACPGSCIGGPAMEKNHRAPVRDYITVRRFAEDAGDNDFKYDALSENELSKNLIYLASPHNMAGSRAIEEILRKMGKQKPEDELNCGSCGYNTCREKAQAVFEGKANLEMCLPFLKDKAEKFSDNILNNTPNGILILNEDMVVQQINAAAREIMNIRYASDVVGEPVVRILEPFDFIDVLSNGRDIHDKRVYLAEYKKYIEETIVYDHVYHILMCIMRDVTAEETEKEKKAELSRQTIEITDKVVEKQMRIVQEIASLLGETTAETKIALTKLKESLKDE
;
A
#
# COMPACT_ATOMS: atom_id res chain seq x y z
N ASN A 1 5.98 0.66 -1.54
CA ASN A 1 7.16 -0.05 -1.04
C ASN A 1 8.06 -0.66 -2.15
N CYS A 2 7.84 -0.36 -3.44
CA CYS A 2 8.74 -0.79 -4.50
C CYS A 2 9.94 0.18 -4.58
N PRO A 3 11.19 -0.29 -4.44
CA PRO A 3 12.36 0.59 -4.45
C PRO A 3 12.62 1.23 -5.83
N VAL A 4 12.28 0.53 -6.90
CA VAL A 4 12.42 1.01 -8.30
C VAL A 4 11.08 1.49 -8.90
N LYS A 5 10.02 1.62 -8.09
CA LYS A 5 8.71 2.16 -8.49
C LYS A 5 8.03 1.40 -9.67
N SER A 6 8.32 0.14 -9.85
CA SER A 6 7.73 -0.75 -10.87
C SER A 6 6.38 -1.36 -10.48
N ILE A 7 5.58 -0.64 -9.72
CA ILE A 7 4.18 -1.00 -9.40
C ILE A 7 3.30 0.11 -9.92
N SER A 8 2.43 -0.21 -10.88
CA SER A 8 1.37 0.65 -11.38
C SER A 8 0.08 0.43 -10.60
N PHE A 9 -0.77 1.45 -10.56
CA PHE A 9 -2.09 1.37 -9.96
C PHE A 9 -3.14 1.65 -11.03
N SER A 10 -3.84 0.61 -11.46
CA SER A 10 -4.83 0.65 -12.53
C SER A 10 -6.07 -0.14 -12.13
N ALA A 11 -7.25 0.38 -12.41
CA ALA A 11 -8.54 -0.24 -12.06
C ALA A 11 -8.62 -0.68 -10.58
N ASP A 12 -8.16 0.18 -9.67
CA ASP A 12 -8.10 -0.04 -8.22
C ASP A 12 -7.25 -1.24 -7.77
N GLN A 13 -6.38 -1.73 -8.64
CA GLN A 13 -5.47 -2.84 -8.36
C GLN A 13 -4.00 -2.44 -8.58
N ALA A 14 -3.14 -2.95 -7.70
CA ALA A 14 -1.70 -2.80 -7.83
C ALA A 14 -1.14 -3.90 -8.75
N GLN A 15 -0.52 -3.51 -9.87
CA GLN A 15 0.06 -4.41 -10.86
C GLN A 15 1.57 -4.21 -10.94
N ILE A 16 2.31 -5.30 -11.15
CA ILE A 16 3.77 -5.24 -11.33
C ILE A 16 4.05 -4.95 -12.81
N VAL A 17 4.88 -3.95 -13.07
CA VAL A 17 5.42 -3.66 -14.39
C VAL A 17 6.65 -4.55 -14.58
N GLU A 18 6.51 -5.64 -15.32
CA GLU A 18 7.51 -6.70 -15.44
C GLU A 18 8.84 -6.21 -16.03
N ASP A 19 8.78 -5.36 -17.06
CA ASP A 19 9.97 -4.81 -17.71
C ASP A 19 10.85 -3.97 -16.77
N GLU A 20 10.26 -3.39 -15.72
CA GLU A 20 10.96 -2.57 -14.71
C GLU A 20 11.26 -3.34 -13.43
N CYS A 21 10.57 -4.44 -13.20
CA CYS A 21 10.68 -5.21 -11.98
C CYS A 21 12.06 -5.87 -11.87
N ILE A 22 12.71 -5.71 -10.71
CA ILE A 22 14.01 -6.30 -10.38
C ILE A 22 13.89 -7.58 -9.54
N LEU A 23 12.71 -8.10 -9.35
CA LEU A 23 12.42 -9.34 -8.62
C LEU A 23 12.99 -9.39 -7.18
N CYS A 24 13.05 -8.23 -6.50
CA CYS A 24 13.57 -8.15 -5.12
C CYS A 24 12.63 -8.73 -4.05
N GLY A 25 11.37 -9.02 -4.37
CA GLY A 25 10.38 -9.59 -3.46
C GLY A 25 9.85 -8.68 -2.36
N MET A 26 10.29 -7.40 -2.27
CA MET A 26 9.83 -6.50 -1.19
C MET A 26 8.31 -6.28 -1.19
N CYS A 27 7.66 -6.27 -2.36
CA CYS A 27 6.20 -6.15 -2.45
C CYS A 27 5.48 -7.41 -1.95
N PHE A 28 6.08 -8.59 -2.12
CA PHE A 28 5.58 -9.85 -1.59
C PHE A 28 5.66 -9.88 -0.06
N VAL A 29 6.83 -9.52 0.49
CA VAL A 29 7.09 -9.52 1.93
C VAL A 29 6.26 -8.47 2.67
N ALA A 30 6.11 -7.26 2.09
CA ALA A 30 5.46 -6.13 2.74
C ALA A 30 3.94 -6.08 2.57
N CYS A 31 3.35 -7.00 1.79
CA CYS A 31 1.91 -6.98 1.54
C CYS A 31 1.12 -7.56 2.71
N PRO A 32 0.33 -6.76 3.47
CA PRO A 32 -0.42 -7.27 4.61
C PRO A 32 -1.59 -8.18 4.20
N GLN A 33 -2.02 -8.07 2.94
CA GLN A 33 -3.12 -8.86 2.39
C GLN A 33 -2.65 -10.14 1.67
N ASN A 34 -1.34 -10.41 1.63
CA ASN A 34 -0.73 -11.51 0.86
C ASN A 34 -1.19 -11.56 -0.61
N ALA A 35 -1.48 -10.40 -1.22
CA ALA A 35 -2.01 -10.28 -2.58
C ALA A 35 -0.96 -10.54 -3.69
N LYS A 36 0.29 -10.79 -3.33
CA LYS A 36 1.38 -11.17 -4.24
C LYS A 36 1.82 -12.59 -3.93
N ILE A 37 1.93 -13.38 -4.97
CA ILE A 37 2.37 -14.78 -4.89
C ILE A 37 3.66 -14.96 -5.68
N ILE A 38 4.49 -15.90 -5.26
CA ILE A 38 5.63 -16.39 -6.03
C ILE A 38 5.13 -17.53 -6.92
N ARG A 39 5.64 -17.61 -8.15
CA ARG A 39 5.33 -18.73 -9.04
C ARG A 39 5.81 -20.03 -8.38
N ASP A 40 4.94 -21.03 -8.35
CA ASP A 40 5.26 -22.37 -7.84
C ASP A 40 5.81 -23.23 -8.98
N ASP A 41 7.05 -23.72 -8.80
CA ASP A 41 7.75 -24.58 -9.75
C ASP A 41 7.94 -26.02 -9.20
N VAL A 42 7.31 -26.42 -8.10
CA VAL A 42 7.37 -27.78 -7.54
C VAL A 42 6.93 -28.81 -8.59
N TYR A 43 5.88 -28.49 -9.37
CA TYR A 43 5.42 -29.36 -10.44
C TYR A 43 6.53 -29.66 -11.48
N LYS A 44 7.34 -28.63 -11.81
CA LYS A 44 8.45 -28.75 -12.75
C LYS A 44 9.57 -29.65 -12.19
N ALA A 45 9.88 -29.52 -10.90
CA ALA A 45 10.83 -30.41 -10.23
C ALA A 45 10.31 -31.87 -10.20
N LYS A 46 9.02 -32.09 -9.89
CA LYS A 46 8.39 -33.42 -9.95
C LYS A 46 8.40 -34.03 -11.36
N GLU A 47 8.22 -33.19 -12.39
CA GLU A 47 8.32 -33.62 -13.80
C GLU A 47 9.76 -34.06 -14.15
N LEU A 48 10.79 -33.32 -13.72
CA LEU A 48 12.17 -33.68 -13.90
C LEU A 48 12.50 -35.02 -13.23
N LEU A 49 12.03 -35.27 -12.01
CA LEU A 49 12.21 -36.49 -11.26
C LEU A 49 11.51 -37.71 -11.90
N SER A 50 10.38 -37.48 -12.58
CA SER A 50 9.66 -38.55 -13.30
C SER A 50 10.29 -38.91 -14.65
N GLY A 51 11.25 -38.13 -15.10
CA GLY A 51 12.00 -38.36 -16.33
C GLY A 51 13.05 -39.49 -16.23
N ASN A 52 13.80 -39.67 -17.31
CA ASN A 52 14.84 -40.71 -17.38
C ASN A 52 16.24 -40.22 -16.93
N SER A 53 16.39 -38.93 -16.63
CA SER A 53 17.68 -38.34 -16.23
C SER A 53 17.80 -38.30 -14.72
N GLU A 54 18.98 -38.52 -14.20
CA GLU A 54 19.28 -38.24 -12.80
C GLU A 54 19.12 -36.73 -12.51
N VAL A 55 18.61 -36.40 -11.35
CA VAL A 55 18.37 -35.00 -10.92
C VAL A 55 19.20 -34.71 -9.68
N TYR A 56 20.09 -33.73 -9.80
CA TYR A 56 20.96 -33.29 -8.71
C TYR A 56 20.52 -31.96 -8.15
N VAL A 57 20.65 -31.80 -6.82
CA VAL A 57 20.29 -30.58 -6.13
C VAL A 57 21.54 -29.75 -5.80
N SER A 58 21.49 -28.47 -6.15
CA SER A 58 22.38 -27.42 -5.66
C SER A 58 21.68 -26.69 -4.53
N LEU A 59 22.03 -26.94 -3.27
CA LEU A 59 21.38 -26.41 -2.09
C LEU A 59 22.09 -25.16 -1.58
N ALA A 60 21.37 -24.05 -1.43
CA ALA A 60 21.94 -22.82 -0.87
C ALA A 60 22.30 -23.00 0.62
N PRO A 61 23.50 -22.58 1.09
CA PRO A 61 23.93 -22.80 2.47
C PRO A 61 23.08 -22.04 3.51
N SER A 62 22.27 -21.07 3.07
CA SER A 62 21.25 -20.42 3.92
C SER A 62 20.13 -21.37 4.39
N PHE A 63 20.07 -22.63 3.88
CA PHE A 63 19.11 -23.63 4.36
C PHE A 63 19.21 -23.86 5.88
N ILE A 64 20.43 -23.81 6.43
CA ILE A 64 20.66 -24.02 7.85
C ILE A 64 19.93 -22.99 8.73
N ALA A 65 19.82 -21.76 8.25
CA ALA A 65 19.08 -20.70 8.96
C ALA A 65 17.56 -20.88 8.85
N ASN A 66 17.07 -21.52 7.76
CA ASN A 66 15.65 -21.73 7.54
C ASN A 66 15.10 -22.97 8.26
N TYR A 67 15.85 -24.06 8.26
CA TYR A 67 15.39 -25.38 8.72
C TYR A 67 16.02 -25.83 10.04
N ASP A 68 17.16 -25.27 10.43
CA ASP A 68 17.90 -25.61 11.67
C ASP A 68 18.23 -27.13 11.76
N VAL A 69 18.64 -27.73 10.65
CA VAL A 69 19.00 -29.15 10.53
C VAL A 69 20.34 -29.29 9.83
N SER A 70 21.06 -30.40 10.09
CA SER A 70 22.35 -30.69 9.43
C SER A 70 22.20 -30.85 7.92
N PHE A 71 23.31 -30.69 7.18
CA PHE A 71 23.35 -30.97 5.75
C PHE A 71 23.01 -32.43 5.45
N THR A 72 23.49 -33.37 6.26
CA THR A 72 23.16 -34.79 6.14
C THR A 72 21.65 -35.04 6.25
N ALA A 73 20.98 -34.46 7.22
CA ALA A 73 19.54 -34.60 7.39
C ALA A 73 18.77 -34.05 6.19
N MET A 74 19.13 -32.85 5.72
CA MET A 74 18.52 -32.26 4.52
C MET A 74 18.78 -33.08 3.26
N LYS A 75 20.02 -33.58 3.07
CA LYS A 75 20.36 -34.46 1.96
C LYS A 75 19.52 -35.73 1.93
N LYS A 76 19.36 -36.40 3.08
CA LYS A 76 18.52 -37.62 3.19
C LYS A 76 17.05 -37.31 2.86
N ALA A 77 16.52 -36.20 3.34
CA ALA A 77 15.15 -35.78 3.04
C ALA A 77 14.97 -35.53 1.54
N LEU A 78 15.86 -34.79 0.90
CA LEU A 78 15.80 -34.52 -0.53
C LEU A 78 15.98 -35.82 -1.37
N MET A 79 16.88 -36.69 -0.97
CA MET A 79 17.02 -37.99 -1.64
C MET A 79 15.77 -38.86 -1.50
N SER A 80 15.05 -38.78 -0.38
CA SER A 80 13.75 -39.47 -0.22
C SER A 80 12.67 -38.95 -1.15
N LEU A 81 12.76 -37.70 -1.62
CA LEU A 81 11.90 -37.12 -2.65
C LEU A 81 12.22 -37.61 -4.06
N GLY A 82 13.35 -38.34 -4.24
CA GLY A 82 13.77 -38.93 -5.53
C GLY A 82 14.97 -38.27 -6.19
N PHE A 83 15.62 -37.30 -5.58
CA PHE A 83 16.85 -36.70 -6.10
C PHE A 83 18.02 -37.73 -6.04
N ALA A 84 18.84 -37.75 -7.09
CA ALA A 84 19.99 -38.64 -7.20
C ALA A 84 21.16 -38.23 -6.29
N GLY A 85 21.33 -36.94 -6.07
CA GLY A 85 22.34 -36.37 -5.19
C GLY A 85 22.07 -34.95 -4.79
N VAL A 86 22.70 -34.54 -3.68
CA VAL A 86 22.56 -33.18 -3.11
C VAL A 86 23.94 -32.68 -2.73
N GLU A 87 24.31 -31.51 -3.24
CA GLU A 87 25.54 -30.80 -2.90
C GLU A 87 25.22 -29.34 -2.50
N GLU A 88 26.14 -28.73 -1.76
CA GLU A 88 25.99 -27.33 -1.37
C GLU A 88 26.43 -26.39 -2.50
N SER A 89 25.62 -25.35 -2.80
CA SER A 89 26.04 -24.31 -3.74
C SER A 89 27.23 -23.48 -3.26
N ALA A 90 27.68 -23.71 -2.02
CA ALA A 90 28.92 -23.17 -1.46
C ALA A 90 30.15 -23.60 -2.26
N VAL A 91 30.09 -24.76 -2.94
CA VAL A 91 31.12 -25.20 -3.93
C VAL A 91 31.18 -24.19 -5.10
N GLY A 92 30.04 -23.81 -5.65
CA GLY A 92 29.97 -22.78 -6.69
C GLY A 92 30.42 -21.41 -6.20
N ALA A 93 30.21 -21.13 -4.90
CA ALA A 93 30.73 -19.92 -4.28
C ALA A 93 32.26 -19.90 -4.21
N ALA A 94 32.92 -21.03 -3.94
CA ALA A 94 34.38 -21.15 -4.00
C ALA A 94 34.92 -20.86 -5.41
N ILE A 95 34.29 -21.42 -6.44
CA ILE A 95 34.63 -21.16 -7.83
C ILE A 95 34.52 -19.66 -8.17
N VAL A 96 33.42 -19.03 -7.80
CA VAL A 96 33.16 -17.61 -8.09
C VAL A 96 34.10 -16.68 -7.31
N LYS A 97 34.40 -17.03 -6.06
CA LYS A 97 35.34 -16.29 -5.21
C LYS A 97 36.72 -16.23 -5.84
N ASP A 98 37.24 -17.36 -6.31
CA ASP A 98 38.56 -17.42 -6.96
C ASP A 98 38.61 -16.59 -8.26
N GLU A 99 37.48 -16.45 -8.96
CA GLU A 99 37.39 -15.56 -10.11
C GLU A 99 37.35 -14.08 -9.72
N TYR A 100 36.72 -13.71 -8.60
CA TYR A 100 36.78 -12.36 -8.08
C TYR A 100 38.19 -11.97 -7.63
N ASP A 101 38.89 -12.85 -6.91
CA ASP A 101 40.30 -12.63 -6.57
C ASP A 101 41.14 -12.37 -7.82
N ARG A 102 40.93 -13.16 -8.88
CA ARG A 102 41.63 -13.03 -10.17
C ARG A 102 41.33 -11.72 -10.92
N ILE A 103 40.10 -11.21 -10.81
CA ILE A 103 39.69 -9.91 -11.40
C ILE A 103 40.38 -8.77 -10.67
N VAL A 104 40.41 -8.80 -9.35
CA VAL A 104 41.04 -7.78 -8.52
C VAL A 104 42.56 -7.76 -8.72
N ASP A 105 43.21 -8.94 -8.71
CA ASP A 105 44.65 -9.07 -8.98
C ASP A 105 45.06 -8.57 -10.39
N GLY A 106 44.13 -8.71 -11.32
CA GLY A 106 44.36 -8.29 -12.71
C GLY A 106 44.23 -6.77 -12.94
N GLU A 107 43.75 -6.01 -11.96
CA GLU A 107 43.57 -4.53 -11.97
C GLU A 107 42.88 -3.98 -13.24
N LYS A 108 42.02 -4.78 -13.87
CA LYS A 108 41.39 -4.42 -15.15
C LYS A 108 40.19 -3.49 -15.03
N GLN A 109 39.64 -3.36 -13.84
CA GLN A 109 38.44 -2.55 -13.57
C GLN A 109 38.70 -1.65 -12.36
N ASP A 110 38.39 -0.37 -12.46
CA ASP A 110 38.51 0.60 -11.36
C ASP A 110 37.54 0.29 -10.21
N VAL A 111 36.29 -0.04 -10.56
CA VAL A 111 35.27 -0.50 -9.61
C VAL A 111 34.79 -1.88 -10.04
N VAL A 112 34.72 -2.82 -9.10
CA VAL A 112 34.22 -4.17 -9.33
C VAL A 112 33.01 -4.39 -8.44
N ILE A 113 31.83 -4.61 -9.03
CA ILE A 113 30.60 -4.97 -8.31
C ILE A 113 30.39 -6.48 -8.46
N SER A 114 30.22 -7.18 -7.34
CA SER A 114 29.91 -8.62 -7.35
C SER A 114 28.58 -8.93 -8.03
N THR A 115 28.51 -9.99 -8.82
CA THR A 115 27.32 -10.37 -9.62
C THR A 115 26.59 -11.61 -9.11
N CYS A 116 26.88 -12.03 -7.89
CA CYS A 116 26.19 -13.14 -7.22
C CYS A 116 24.69 -12.87 -7.02
N CYS A 117 24.31 -11.63 -6.77
CA CYS A 117 22.93 -11.22 -6.57
C CYS A 117 22.26 -10.81 -7.89
N HIS A 118 21.43 -11.68 -8.46
CA HIS A 118 20.74 -11.40 -9.72
C HIS A 118 19.82 -10.18 -9.65
N THR A 119 19.21 -9.89 -8.48
CA THR A 119 18.39 -8.69 -8.27
C THR A 119 19.22 -7.40 -8.42
N VAL A 120 20.48 -7.39 -7.96
CA VAL A 120 21.39 -6.25 -8.16
C VAL A 120 21.77 -6.13 -9.63
N ASN A 121 22.02 -7.25 -10.31
CA ASN A 121 22.29 -7.26 -11.75
C ASN A 121 21.11 -6.64 -12.52
N LEU A 122 19.86 -7.06 -12.21
CA LEU A 122 18.65 -6.48 -12.81
C LEU A 122 18.47 -5.01 -12.47
N LEU A 123 18.83 -4.58 -11.25
CA LEU A 123 18.80 -3.16 -10.87
C LEU A 123 19.68 -2.35 -11.81
N VAL A 124 20.92 -2.78 -12.01
CA VAL A 124 21.89 -2.09 -12.87
C VAL A 124 21.45 -2.17 -14.33
N GLN A 125 21.15 -3.37 -14.84
CA GLN A 125 20.76 -3.58 -16.23
C GLN A 125 19.48 -2.85 -16.64
N LYS A 126 18.52 -2.68 -15.75
CA LYS A 126 17.23 -2.03 -16.06
C LYS A 126 17.19 -0.54 -15.75
N HIS A 127 17.90 -0.11 -14.71
CA HIS A 127 17.73 1.27 -14.18
C HIS A 127 19.00 2.12 -14.18
N PHE A 128 20.20 1.51 -14.34
CA PHE A 128 21.50 2.20 -14.28
C PHE A 128 22.47 1.71 -15.34
N PRO A 129 22.16 1.88 -16.64
CA PRO A 129 22.95 1.31 -17.73
C PRO A 129 24.42 1.73 -17.76
N ASP A 130 24.72 2.94 -17.29
CA ASP A 130 26.09 3.47 -17.24
C ASP A 130 26.98 2.75 -16.21
N VAL A 131 26.37 1.98 -15.31
CA VAL A 131 27.07 1.18 -14.28
C VAL A 131 27.31 -0.26 -14.72
N ILE A 132 26.73 -0.73 -15.83
CA ILE A 132 26.94 -2.08 -16.35
C ILE A 132 28.44 -2.43 -16.54
N PRO A 133 29.33 -1.52 -16.99
CA PRO A 133 30.76 -1.83 -17.14
C PRO A 133 31.47 -2.19 -15.84
N TYR A 134 30.92 -1.81 -14.68
CA TYR A 134 31.50 -2.08 -13.36
C TYR A 134 31.02 -3.40 -12.75
N LEU A 135 30.02 -4.05 -13.34
CA LEU A 135 29.63 -5.39 -12.92
C LEU A 135 30.70 -6.43 -13.30
N ALA A 136 31.07 -7.28 -12.36
CA ALA A 136 31.94 -8.42 -12.63
C ALA A 136 31.28 -9.34 -13.66
N LYS A 137 32.02 -9.71 -14.71
CA LYS A 137 31.48 -10.59 -15.77
C LYS A 137 31.55 -12.07 -15.36
N VAL A 138 31.10 -12.38 -14.15
CA VAL A 138 31.18 -13.70 -13.54
C VAL A 138 29.77 -14.25 -13.30
N VAL A 139 29.57 -15.52 -13.56
CA VAL A 139 28.33 -16.24 -13.26
C VAL A 139 28.08 -16.29 -11.76
N SER A 140 26.84 -16.54 -11.36
CA SER A 140 26.53 -16.67 -9.92
C SER A 140 26.95 -18.05 -9.38
N PRO A 141 27.11 -18.20 -8.05
CA PRO A 141 27.37 -19.48 -7.40
C PRO A 141 26.41 -20.61 -7.82
N MET A 142 25.12 -20.28 -8.00
CA MET A 142 24.12 -21.21 -8.52
C MET A 142 24.53 -21.77 -9.90
N GLN A 143 24.87 -20.87 -10.82
CA GLN A 143 25.22 -21.24 -12.18
C GLN A 143 26.56 -22.01 -12.22
N ALA A 144 27.60 -21.53 -11.52
CA ALA A 144 28.89 -22.19 -11.44
C ALA A 144 28.75 -23.63 -10.90
N HIS A 145 27.99 -23.80 -9.82
CA HIS A 145 27.80 -25.13 -9.22
C HIS A 145 26.98 -26.06 -10.12
N CYS A 146 25.90 -25.60 -10.71
CA CYS A 146 25.11 -26.43 -11.63
C CYS A 146 25.87 -26.78 -12.90
N THR A 147 26.77 -25.91 -13.37
CA THR A 147 27.70 -26.24 -14.47
C THR A 147 28.68 -27.37 -14.08
N LYS A 148 29.25 -27.27 -12.86
CA LYS A 148 30.09 -28.34 -12.31
C LYS A 148 29.34 -29.68 -12.26
N LEU A 149 28.14 -29.68 -11.64
CA LEU A 149 27.31 -30.88 -11.52
C LEU A 149 27.02 -31.53 -12.88
N LYS A 150 26.71 -30.75 -13.91
CA LYS A 150 26.47 -31.28 -15.28
C LYS A 150 27.73 -31.81 -15.96
N LYS A 151 28.92 -31.31 -15.60
CA LYS A 151 30.18 -31.86 -16.06
C LYS A 151 30.49 -33.19 -15.42
N GLU A 152 30.29 -33.30 -14.12
CA GLU A 152 30.54 -34.53 -13.36
C GLU A 152 29.52 -35.63 -13.67
N HIS A 153 28.27 -35.22 -13.98
CA HIS A 153 27.16 -36.11 -14.30
C HIS A 153 26.57 -35.78 -15.68
N PRO A 154 27.20 -36.23 -16.79
CA PRO A 154 26.72 -35.92 -18.12
C PRO A 154 25.31 -36.42 -18.39
N GLY A 155 24.43 -35.51 -18.82
CA GLY A 155 22.99 -35.78 -19.04
C GLY A 155 22.09 -35.59 -17.81
N ALA A 156 22.66 -35.31 -16.67
CA ALA A 156 21.87 -34.99 -15.47
C ALA A 156 21.11 -33.67 -15.58
N LYS A 157 20.05 -33.57 -14.82
CA LYS A 157 19.30 -32.35 -14.58
C LYS A 157 19.69 -31.73 -13.25
N THR A 158 19.57 -30.40 -13.15
CA THR A 158 19.95 -29.68 -11.94
C THR A 158 18.79 -28.86 -11.39
N VAL A 159 18.58 -28.94 -10.09
CA VAL A 159 17.60 -28.16 -9.35
C VAL A 159 18.32 -27.32 -8.30
N PHE A 160 18.19 -26.00 -8.36
CA PHE A 160 18.68 -25.13 -7.30
C PHE A 160 17.59 -24.91 -6.26
N ILE A 161 17.95 -24.98 -4.98
CA ILE A 161 17.04 -24.71 -3.87
C ILE A 161 17.62 -23.60 -2.98
N GLY A 162 16.87 -22.50 -2.79
CA GLY A 162 17.37 -21.36 -2.03
C GLY A 162 16.33 -20.29 -1.71
N PRO A 163 16.70 -19.18 -1.00
CA PRO A 163 15.78 -18.20 -0.47
C PRO A 163 15.34 -17.10 -1.45
N CYS A 164 15.72 -17.21 -2.73
CA CYS A 164 15.69 -16.10 -3.67
C CYS A 164 14.74 -16.33 -4.85
N ILE A 165 13.79 -15.41 -5.06
CA ILE A 165 12.86 -15.49 -6.19
C ILE A 165 13.48 -15.10 -7.53
N SER A 166 14.45 -14.16 -7.53
CA SER A 166 15.12 -13.74 -8.79
C SER A 166 15.98 -14.82 -9.42
N LYS A 167 16.36 -15.86 -8.66
CA LYS A 167 17.09 -17.02 -9.19
C LYS A 167 16.26 -17.82 -10.19
N LYS A 168 14.92 -17.79 -10.12
CA LYS A 168 14.05 -18.39 -11.13
C LYS A 168 14.24 -17.71 -12.50
N ALA A 169 14.23 -16.38 -12.50
CA ALA A 169 14.46 -15.60 -13.72
C ALA A 169 15.91 -15.76 -14.22
N GLU A 170 16.91 -15.81 -13.33
CA GLU A 170 18.29 -16.05 -13.74
C GLU A 170 18.48 -17.39 -14.44
N ALA A 171 17.80 -18.45 -13.98
CA ALA A 171 17.85 -19.76 -14.64
C ALA A 171 17.19 -19.74 -16.03
N GLU A 172 16.15 -18.94 -16.22
CA GLU A 172 15.45 -18.78 -17.51
C GLU A 172 16.24 -17.89 -18.50
N GLU A 173 16.88 -16.82 -17.97
CA GLU A 173 17.71 -15.91 -18.77
C GLU A 173 18.98 -16.59 -19.31
N TYR A 174 19.54 -17.54 -18.55
CA TYR A 174 20.73 -18.31 -18.92
C TYR A 174 20.42 -19.80 -19.02
N PRO A 175 19.70 -20.24 -20.08
CA PRO A 175 19.23 -21.61 -20.21
C PRO A 175 20.37 -22.61 -20.39
N GLY A 176 20.12 -23.84 -20.00
CA GLY A 176 21.05 -24.96 -20.18
C GLY A 176 21.89 -25.28 -18.94
N THR A 177 22.02 -24.36 -17.98
CA THR A 177 22.80 -24.59 -16.76
C THR A 177 21.93 -25.10 -15.62
N VAL A 178 20.83 -24.42 -15.31
CA VAL A 178 19.90 -24.76 -14.23
C VAL A 178 18.54 -25.11 -14.83
N ASP A 179 18.05 -26.33 -14.55
CA ASP A 179 16.78 -26.78 -15.14
C ASP A 179 15.55 -26.35 -14.34
N CYS A 180 15.66 -26.22 -13.00
CA CYS A 180 14.59 -25.76 -12.13
C CYS A 180 15.16 -25.02 -10.91
N VAL A 181 14.40 -24.06 -10.40
CA VAL A 181 14.73 -23.33 -9.15
C VAL A 181 13.52 -23.40 -8.22
N LEU A 182 13.74 -23.93 -7.02
CA LEU A 182 12.78 -23.94 -5.94
C LEU A 182 13.19 -22.95 -4.83
N THR A 183 12.21 -22.32 -4.23
CA THR A 183 12.39 -21.54 -3.02
C THR A 183 12.28 -22.42 -1.78
N PHE A 184 12.75 -21.94 -0.62
CA PHE A 184 12.56 -22.68 0.63
C PHE A 184 11.09 -22.80 1.01
N GLU A 185 10.26 -21.80 0.69
CA GLU A 185 8.81 -21.85 0.90
C GLU A 185 8.18 -23.00 0.09
N GLU A 186 8.57 -23.17 -1.19
CA GLU A 186 8.13 -24.27 -2.04
C GLU A 186 8.61 -25.63 -1.52
N LEU A 187 9.87 -25.72 -1.09
CA LEU A 187 10.40 -26.95 -0.51
C LEU A 187 9.66 -27.31 0.78
N SER A 188 9.41 -26.36 1.68
CA SER A 188 8.67 -26.61 2.92
C SER A 188 7.26 -27.14 2.64
N GLY A 189 6.57 -26.56 1.65
CA GLY A 189 5.28 -27.05 1.19
C GLY A 189 5.33 -28.48 0.65
N TRP A 190 6.36 -28.80 -0.15
CA TRP A 190 6.53 -30.13 -0.72
C TRP A 190 6.89 -31.17 0.34
N LEU A 191 7.78 -30.87 1.28
CA LEU A 191 8.09 -31.76 2.40
C LEU A 191 6.84 -32.05 3.26
N ALA A 192 6.01 -31.04 3.50
CA ALA A 192 4.75 -31.20 4.22
C ALA A 192 3.73 -32.06 3.44
N GLU A 193 3.62 -31.89 2.11
CA GLU A 193 2.75 -32.68 1.24
C GLU A 193 3.12 -34.19 1.25
N THR A 194 4.42 -34.47 1.40
CA THR A 194 4.94 -35.87 1.37
C THR A 194 5.15 -36.45 2.76
N ASP A 195 4.74 -35.78 3.83
CA ASP A 195 4.99 -36.16 5.23
C ASP A 195 6.49 -36.45 5.50
N THR A 196 7.40 -35.79 4.78
CA THR A 196 8.84 -35.96 4.94
C THR A 196 9.32 -35.17 6.15
N VAL A 197 9.80 -35.90 7.17
CA VAL A 197 10.29 -35.31 8.41
C VAL A 197 11.80 -35.07 8.33
N LEU A 198 12.24 -33.85 8.65
CA LEU A 198 13.65 -33.50 8.80
C LEU A 198 14.18 -34.01 10.13
N ALA A 199 15.07 -34.99 10.10
CA ALA A 199 15.65 -35.56 11.30
C ALA A 199 16.61 -34.57 11.98
N GLN A 200 16.65 -34.60 13.32
CA GLN A 200 17.67 -33.89 14.10
C GLN A 200 18.88 -34.82 14.31
N GLU A 201 19.76 -34.87 13.33
CA GLU A 201 20.98 -35.68 13.36
C GLU A 201 22.21 -34.82 13.02
N PRO A 202 23.39 -35.16 13.52
CA PRO A 202 24.64 -34.47 13.15
C PRO A 202 25.02 -34.76 11.69
N ASP A 203 25.93 -33.95 11.16
CA ASP A 203 26.54 -34.26 9.88
C ASP A 203 27.40 -35.54 9.93
N ASP A 204 27.38 -36.33 8.87
CA ASP A 204 28.25 -37.48 8.72
C ASP A 204 29.72 -37.03 8.61
N ASP A 205 30.66 -37.86 9.10
CA ASP A 205 32.10 -37.55 9.10
C ASP A 205 32.70 -37.27 7.71
N GLY A 206 32.03 -37.69 6.63
CA GLY A 206 32.47 -37.49 5.24
C GLY A 206 31.92 -36.22 4.56
N VAL A 207 31.16 -35.39 5.27
CA VAL A 207 30.62 -34.13 4.68
C VAL A 207 31.77 -33.14 4.49
N GLU A 208 32.01 -32.76 3.24
CA GLU A 208 32.97 -31.70 2.93
C GLU A 208 32.50 -30.36 3.46
N LYS A 209 33.43 -29.56 4.02
CA LYS A 209 33.16 -28.28 4.67
C LYS A 209 34.07 -27.22 4.06
N GLY A 210 33.49 -26.06 3.72
CA GLY A 210 34.21 -24.93 3.15
C GLY A 210 33.79 -23.59 3.73
N LYS A 211 34.75 -22.68 3.86
CA LYS A 211 34.52 -21.31 4.34
C LYS A 211 33.53 -20.51 3.51
N THR A 212 33.33 -20.86 2.21
CA THR A 212 32.38 -20.23 1.32
C THR A 212 30.91 -20.46 1.71
N ARG A 213 30.63 -21.25 2.75
CA ARG A 213 29.34 -21.25 3.45
C ARG A 213 28.96 -19.88 4.04
N PHE A 214 29.92 -18.93 4.16
CA PHE A 214 29.66 -17.55 4.57
C PHE A 214 28.92 -16.72 3.51
N PHE A 215 28.94 -17.09 2.24
CA PHE A 215 28.37 -16.29 1.13
C PHE A 215 26.95 -15.76 1.35
N PRO A 216 26.02 -16.46 2.01
CA PRO A 216 24.67 -15.94 2.22
C PRO A 216 24.57 -14.84 3.30
N THR A 217 25.66 -14.45 3.95
CA THR A 217 25.70 -13.38 4.97
C THR A 217 26.27 -12.08 4.39
N SER A 218 25.95 -10.95 5.00
CA SER A 218 26.56 -9.66 4.65
C SER A 218 28.08 -9.69 4.90
N GLY A 219 28.86 -9.27 3.93
CA GLY A 219 30.32 -9.39 3.94
C GLY A 219 30.83 -10.83 3.78
N GLY A 220 29.96 -11.78 3.44
CA GLY A 220 30.32 -13.20 3.33
C GLY A 220 31.26 -13.49 2.17
N ILE A 221 31.14 -12.80 1.05
CA ILE A 221 32.07 -12.90 -0.07
C ILE A 221 33.45 -12.41 0.38
N LEU A 222 33.53 -11.20 0.94
CA LEU A 222 34.79 -10.60 1.40
C LEU A 222 35.51 -11.43 2.46
N LYS A 223 34.78 -12.10 3.36
CA LYS A 223 35.38 -13.00 4.37
C LYS A 223 36.09 -14.20 3.77
N THR A 224 35.75 -14.55 2.54
CA THR A 224 36.29 -15.73 1.86
C THR A 224 37.33 -15.39 0.79
N MET A 225 37.31 -14.17 0.26
CA MET A 225 38.32 -13.64 -0.67
C MET A 225 39.65 -13.39 0.04
N LEU A 226 40.73 -13.32 -0.75
CA LEU A 226 42.05 -12.98 -0.25
C LEU A 226 42.12 -11.54 0.28
N CYS A 227 41.53 -10.60 -0.42
CA CYS A 227 41.49 -9.16 -0.07
C CYS A 227 42.87 -8.57 0.25
N ASP A 228 43.90 -9.00 -0.49
CA ASP A 228 45.32 -8.70 -0.27
C ASP A 228 45.86 -7.63 -1.23
N ASN A 229 45.07 -7.13 -2.18
CA ASN A 229 45.44 -6.01 -3.03
C ASN A 229 45.14 -4.67 -2.29
N ASP A 230 46.21 -4.01 -1.82
CA ASP A 230 46.15 -2.76 -1.06
C ASP A 230 45.65 -1.55 -1.89
N ASP A 231 45.62 -1.66 -3.23
CA ASP A 231 45.12 -0.60 -4.12
C ASP A 231 43.58 -0.59 -4.17
N TYR A 232 42.93 -1.65 -3.70
CA TYR A 232 41.47 -1.75 -3.64
C TYR A 232 40.91 -1.56 -2.24
N THR A 233 39.82 -0.80 -2.14
CA THR A 233 38.98 -0.77 -0.94
C THR A 233 37.89 -1.83 -1.05
N TYR A 234 37.80 -2.71 -0.05
CA TYR A 234 36.81 -3.77 -0.01
C TYR A 234 35.63 -3.37 0.87
N MET A 235 34.41 -3.40 0.31
CA MET A 235 33.21 -3.02 1.05
C MET A 235 32.03 -3.95 0.76
N SER A 236 31.18 -4.13 1.76
CA SER A 236 29.94 -4.88 1.62
C SER A 236 28.73 -3.96 1.80
N ILE A 237 27.78 -4.03 0.88
CA ILE A 237 26.57 -3.22 0.85
C ILE A 237 25.38 -4.17 0.71
N ASP A 238 24.45 -4.10 1.68
CA ASP A 238 23.24 -4.88 1.65
C ASP A 238 21.98 -4.01 1.84
N GLY A 239 20.87 -4.53 1.34
CA GLY A 239 19.61 -3.81 1.30
C GLY A 239 19.48 -2.88 0.08
N MET A 240 18.31 -2.93 -0.55
CA MET A 240 18.06 -2.27 -1.84
C MET A 240 18.27 -0.76 -1.81
N SER A 241 17.91 -0.09 -0.71
CA SER A 241 18.12 1.36 -0.59
C SER A 241 19.59 1.73 -0.63
N SER A 242 20.43 0.99 0.11
CA SER A 242 21.89 1.20 0.14
C SER A 242 22.51 0.89 -1.22
N CYS A 243 22.06 -0.20 -1.87
CA CYS A 243 22.51 -0.53 -3.24
C CYS A 243 22.21 0.58 -4.25
N ILE A 244 21.00 1.15 -4.22
CA ILE A 244 20.63 2.27 -5.11
C ILE A 244 21.51 3.50 -4.86
N HIS A 245 21.82 3.81 -3.60
CA HIS A 245 22.71 4.93 -3.29
C HIS A 245 24.13 4.69 -3.81
N ALA A 246 24.68 3.50 -3.55
CA ALA A 246 26.02 3.15 -4.03
C ALA A 246 26.12 3.18 -5.57
N VAL A 247 25.12 2.62 -6.26
CA VAL A 247 25.08 2.64 -7.73
C VAL A 247 25.03 4.08 -8.27
N LYS A 248 24.27 4.98 -7.63
CA LYS A 248 24.24 6.41 -8.00
C LYS A 248 25.56 7.13 -7.73
N ASP A 249 26.29 6.74 -6.71
CA ASP A 249 27.62 7.33 -6.43
C ASP A 249 28.67 6.82 -7.42
N ILE A 250 28.58 5.57 -7.85
CA ILE A 250 29.41 5.01 -8.93
C ILE A 250 29.10 5.75 -10.26
N GLU A 251 27.81 5.89 -10.61
CA GLU A 251 27.36 6.62 -11.81
C GLU A 251 27.88 8.05 -11.88
N LYS A 252 28.02 8.72 -10.73
CA LYS A 252 28.59 10.08 -10.63
C LYS A 252 30.13 10.11 -10.64
N GLY A 253 30.79 8.96 -10.64
CA GLY A 253 32.24 8.86 -10.55
C GLY A 253 32.80 9.28 -9.20
N ASN A 254 32.07 9.07 -8.10
CA ASN A 254 32.51 9.40 -6.74
C ASN A 254 33.30 8.26 -6.07
N ILE A 255 33.34 7.07 -6.67
CA ILE A 255 33.90 5.86 -6.10
C ILE A 255 34.93 5.29 -7.08
N HIS A 256 36.13 5.00 -6.59
CA HIS A 256 37.26 4.49 -7.36
C HIS A 256 37.99 3.40 -6.57
N HIS A 257 38.71 2.54 -7.28
CA HIS A 257 39.58 1.50 -6.73
C HIS A 257 38.89 0.69 -5.63
N CYS A 258 37.76 0.04 -5.96
CA CYS A 258 37.05 -0.74 -4.96
C CYS A 258 36.41 -2.01 -5.51
N PHE A 259 36.37 -3.02 -4.65
CA PHE A 259 35.53 -4.19 -4.80
C PHE A 259 34.30 -4.06 -3.88
N ILE A 260 33.11 -4.16 -4.45
CA ILE A 260 31.87 -4.01 -3.71
C ILE A 260 31.08 -5.32 -3.75
N GLU A 261 31.01 -6.01 -2.60
CA GLU A 261 30.04 -7.04 -2.38
C GLU A 261 28.66 -6.39 -2.26
N MET A 262 27.73 -6.68 -3.19
CA MET A 262 26.44 -6.03 -3.22
C MET A 262 25.29 -7.04 -3.20
N SER A 263 24.35 -6.90 -2.25
CA SER A 263 23.16 -7.75 -2.14
C SER A 263 21.89 -6.96 -1.87
N ALA A 264 20.80 -7.34 -2.55
CA ALA A 264 19.52 -6.64 -2.52
C ALA A 264 18.76 -6.78 -1.19
N CYS A 265 18.96 -7.90 -0.49
CA CYS A 265 18.27 -8.21 0.75
C CYS A 265 19.05 -7.71 1.97
N PRO A 266 18.39 -7.11 2.99
CA PRO A 266 19.04 -6.79 4.25
C PRO A 266 19.57 -8.06 4.93
N GLY A 267 20.85 -8.06 5.33
CA GLY A 267 21.53 -9.25 5.84
C GLY A 267 21.97 -10.23 4.77
N SER A 268 21.95 -9.84 3.48
CA SER A 268 22.25 -10.68 2.32
C SER A 268 21.20 -11.81 2.12
N CYS A 269 21.59 -12.99 1.60
CA CYS A 269 20.63 -14.05 1.23
C CYS A 269 19.84 -14.63 2.41
N ILE A 270 20.37 -14.59 3.64
CA ILE A 270 19.63 -14.99 4.84
C ILE A 270 18.39 -14.11 5.11
N GLY A 271 18.36 -12.87 4.59
CA GLY A 271 17.20 -11.99 4.59
C GLY A 271 16.33 -12.14 3.34
N GLY A 272 16.49 -13.17 2.56
CA GLY A 272 15.81 -13.41 1.29
C GLY A 272 14.29 -13.43 1.40
N PRO A 273 13.54 -13.02 0.35
CA PRO A 273 12.09 -12.90 0.40
C PRO A 273 11.36 -14.25 0.54
N ALA A 274 11.99 -15.34 0.15
CA ALA A 274 11.44 -16.69 0.20
C ALA A 274 12.06 -17.58 1.29
N MET A 275 12.67 -16.98 2.31
CA MET A 275 12.83 -17.59 3.63
C MET A 275 11.45 -17.73 4.27
N GLU A 276 11.24 -18.69 5.14
CA GLU A 276 9.94 -18.92 5.78
C GLU A 276 9.43 -17.65 6.48
N LYS A 277 8.24 -17.18 6.08
CA LYS A 277 7.70 -15.87 6.48
C LYS A 277 7.59 -15.66 7.99
N ASN A 278 7.31 -16.74 8.71
CA ASN A 278 7.07 -16.68 10.14
C ASN A 278 8.35 -16.84 10.97
N HIS A 279 9.51 -17.03 10.34
CA HIS A 279 10.76 -17.41 11.00
C HIS A 279 11.88 -16.37 10.82
N ARG A 280 11.55 -15.07 10.73
CA ARG A 280 12.56 -14.01 10.52
C ARG A 280 13.21 -13.63 11.85
N ALA A 281 14.38 -14.20 12.08
CA ALA A 281 15.23 -13.89 13.22
C ALA A 281 16.64 -13.52 12.74
N PRO A 282 16.86 -12.35 12.11
CA PRO A 282 18.08 -12.03 11.35
C PRO A 282 19.37 -12.17 12.15
N VAL A 283 19.34 -11.91 13.45
CA VAL A 283 20.53 -12.11 14.32
C VAL A 283 20.80 -13.58 14.57
N ARG A 284 19.78 -14.36 14.88
CA ARG A 284 19.87 -15.81 15.08
C ARG A 284 20.34 -16.49 13.77
N ASP A 285 19.74 -16.13 12.67
CA ASP A 285 20.01 -16.68 11.36
C ASP A 285 21.47 -16.45 10.96
N TYR A 286 21.96 -15.21 11.18
CA TYR A 286 23.38 -14.91 10.99
C TYR A 286 24.30 -15.76 11.89
N ILE A 287 23.98 -15.91 13.17
CA ILE A 287 24.78 -16.72 14.10
C ILE A 287 24.78 -18.19 13.68
N THR A 288 23.64 -18.72 13.21
CA THR A 288 23.51 -20.10 12.76
C THR A 288 24.37 -20.36 11.52
N VAL A 289 24.28 -19.51 10.50
CA VAL A 289 25.12 -19.62 9.29
C VAL A 289 26.59 -19.43 9.63
N ARG A 290 26.90 -18.48 10.51
CA ARG A 290 28.27 -18.24 10.96
C ARG A 290 28.89 -19.50 11.58
N ARG A 291 28.21 -20.15 12.52
CA ARG A 291 28.67 -21.40 13.16
C ARG A 291 28.86 -22.51 12.16
N PHE A 292 27.91 -22.65 11.22
CA PHE A 292 27.98 -23.65 10.16
C PHE A 292 29.16 -23.44 9.21
N ALA A 293 29.52 -22.17 8.94
CA ALA A 293 30.69 -21.85 8.11
C ALA A 293 32.01 -21.93 8.88
N GLU A 294 32.05 -21.49 10.16
CA GLU A 294 33.25 -21.55 11.02
C GLU A 294 33.69 -23.00 11.31
N ASP A 295 32.77 -23.96 11.26
CA ASP A 295 33.09 -25.39 11.41
C ASP A 295 34.02 -25.94 10.31
N ALA A 296 34.17 -25.23 9.19
CA ALA A 296 35.13 -25.53 8.12
C ALA A 296 36.56 -25.09 8.46
N GLY A 297 36.78 -24.19 9.44
CA GLY A 297 38.08 -23.55 9.66
C GLY A 297 38.52 -22.77 8.42
N ASP A 298 39.80 -22.93 8.03
CA ASP A 298 40.36 -22.31 6.83
C ASP A 298 40.23 -23.18 5.56
N ASN A 299 39.52 -24.31 5.65
CA ASN A 299 39.31 -25.17 4.49
C ASN A 299 38.33 -24.53 3.51
N ASP A 300 38.53 -24.83 2.25
CA ASP A 300 37.59 -24.51 1.18
C ASP A 300 37.19 -25.77 0.41
N PHE A 301 36.07 -25.71 -0.29
CA PHE A 301 35.63 -26.83 -1.14
C PHE A 301 36.60 -27.08 -2.27
N LYS A 302 36.81 -28.35 -2.57
CA LYS A 302 37.59 -28.79 -3.73
C LYS A 302 36.69 -28.89 -4.95
N TYR A 303 37.18 -28.47 -6.09
CA TYR A 303 36.45 -28.56 -7.35
C TYR A 303 37.43 -28.64 -8.53
N ASP A 304 36.97 -29.23 -9.62
CA ASP A 304 37.68 -29.19 -10.90
C ASP A 304 37.44 -27.82 -11.57
N ALA A 305 38.52 -27.26 -12.12
CA ALA A 305 38.46 -25.94 -12.73
C ALA A 305 37.46 -25.88 -13.90
N LEU A 306 36.63 -24.85 -13.87
CA LEU A 306 35.76 -24.47 -14.98
C LEU A 306 36.54 -23.57 -15.96
N SER A 307 36.21 -23.64 -17.24
CA SER A 307 36.81 -22.76 -18.24
C SER A 307 36.31 -21.32 -18.09
N GLU A 308 37.10 -20.36 -18.53
CA GLU A 308 36.75 -18.92 -18.51
C GLU A 308 35.41 -18.65 -19.22
N ASN A 309 35.09 -19.34 -20.30
CA ASN A 309 33.83 -19.24 -21.02
C ASN A 309 32.63 -19.71 -20.18
N GLU A 310 32.80 -20.72 -19.32
CA GLU A 310 31.76 -21.26 -18.44
C GLU A 310 31.52 -20.34 -17.22
N LEU A 311 32.53 -19.58 -16.84
CA LEU A 311 32.47 -18.62 -15.74
C LEU A 311 32.03 -17.23 -16.21
N SER A 312 32.10 -16.95 -17.51
CA SER A 312 31.78 -15.65 -18.07
C SER A 312 30.25 -15.43 -18.18
N LYS A 313 29.81 -14.24 -17.80
CA LYS A 313 28.42 -13.79 -17.91
C LYS A 313 28.35 -12.50 -18.73
N ASN A 314 27.47 -12.47 -19.72
CA ASN A 314 27.21 -11.25 -20.48
C ASN A 314 26.04 -10.49 -19.86
N LEU A 315 26.30 -9.27 -19.44
CA LEU A 315 25.34 -8.38 -18.81
C LEU A 315 25.05 -7.20 -19.77
N ILE A 316 23.84 -7.18 -20.29
CA ILE A 316 23.38 -6.19 -21.28
C ILE A 316 22.29 -5.29 -20.70
N TYR A 317 22.06 -4.16 -21.33
CA TYR A 317 20.95 -3.27 -20.98
C TYR A 317 19.60 -3.91 -21.33
N LEU A 318 18.69 -3.96 -20.37
CA LEU A 318 17.41 -4.68 -20.47
C LEU A 318 16.18 -3.76 -20.43
N ALA A 319 16.35 -2.45 -20.25
CA ALA A 319 15.20 -1.57 -20.08
C ALA A 319 14.53 -1.20 -21.41
N SER A 320 13.21 -1.05 -21.35
CA SER A 320 12.43 -0.34 -22.36
C SER A 320 12.66 1.17 -22.24
N PRO A 321 12.64 1.93 -23.33
CA PRO A 321 12.80 3.38 -23.27
C PRO A 321 11.69 4.00 -22.39
N HIS A 322 12.08 4.64 -21.30
CA HIS A 322 11.16 5.41 -20.46
C HIS A 322 10.72 6.69 -21.19
N ASN A 323 9.43 6.93 -21.23
CA ASN A 323 8.90 8.16 -21.79
C ASN A 323 9.00 9.28 -20.74
N MET A 324 10.13 9.97 -20.70
CA MET A 324 10.35 11.06 -19.74
C MET A 324 9.46 12.26 -20.08
N ALA A 325 8.66 12.68 -19.09
CA ALA A 325 7.85 13.89 -19.24
C ALA A 325 8.71 15.14 -19.30
N GLY A 326 8.44 16.03 -20.24
CA GLY A 326 9.08 17.35 -20.25
C GLY A 326 8.63 18.18 -19.03
N SER A 327 9.45 19.13 -18.60
CA SER A 327 9.19 19.99 -17.42
C SER A 327 7.79 20.60 -17.42
N ARG A 328 7.28 21.02 -18.59
CA ARG A 328 5.92 21.58 -18.73
C ARG A 328 4.82 20.58 -18.39
N ALA A 329 4.95 19.31 -18.77
CA ALA A 329 3.98 18.26 -18.45
C ALA A 329 3.98 17.94 -16.94
N ILE A 330 5.18 17.90 -16.34
CA ILE A 330 5.33 17.74 -14.88
C ILE A 330 4.63 18.87 -14.12
N GLU A 331 4.86 20.13 -14.52
CA GLU A 331 4.24 21.29 -13.89
C GLU A 331 2.71 21.31 -14.05
N GLU A 332 2.20 20.88 -15.20
CA GLU A 332 0.74 20.77 -15.41
C GLU A 332 0.11 19.72 -14.46
N ILE A 333 0.75 18.58 -14.29
CA ILE A 333 0.29 17.53 -13.36
C ILE A 333 0.37 18.03 -11.91
N LEU A 334 1.46 18.71 -11.53
CA LEU A 334 1.60 19.32 -10.21
C LEU A 334 0.48 20.32 -9.91
N ARG A 335 0.12 21.18 -10.88
CA ARG A 335 -1.01 22.10 -10.75
C ARG A 335 -2.33 21.37 -10.57
N LYS A 336 -2.57 20.27 -11.29
CA LYS A 336 -3.76 19.42 -11.11
C LYS A 336 -3.83 18.80 -9.70
N MET A 337 -2.67 18.58 -9.06
CA MET A 337 -2.57 18.14 -7.65
C MET A 337 -2.62 19.29 -6.65
N GLY A 338 -3.00 20.50 -7.06
CA GLY A 338 -3.07 21.68 -6.19
C GLY A 338 -1.71 22.30 -5.83
N LYS A 339 -0.62 21.91 -6.54
CA LYS A 339 0.74 22.41 -6.31
C LYS A 339 1.09 23.46 -7.35
N GLN A 340 0.90 24.73 -6.99
CA GLN A 340 1.12 25.86 -7.89
C GLN A 340 2.50 26.48 -7.77
N LYS A 341 3.12 26.33 -6.60
CA LYS A 341 4.43 26.89 -6.26
C LYS A 341 5.34 25.78 -5.73
N PRO A 342 6.68 25.99 -5.78
CA PRO A 342 7.62 25.03 -5.20
C PRO A 342 7.38 24.73 -3.72
N GLU A 343 6.89 25.71 -2.94
CA GLU A 343 6.57 25.55 -1.52
C GLU A 343 5.42 24.55 -1.28
N ASP A 344 4.55 24.35 -2.27
CA ASP A 344 3.43 23.39 -2.20
C ASP A 344 3.92 21.94 -2.42
N GLU A 345 5.16 21.76 -2.91
CA GLU A 345 5.78 20.46 -3.13
C GLU A 345 6.32 19.89 -1.81
N LEU A 346 5.45 19.40 -0.93
CA LEU A 346 5.81 18.93 0.43
C LEU A 346 6.79 17.74 0.45
N ASN A 347 6.92 16.99 -0.64
CA ASN A 347 7.79 15.82 -0.76
C ASN A 347 7.63 14.81 0.42
N CYS A 348 6.40 14.67 0.94
CA CYS A 348 6.12 13.96 2.21
C CYS A 348 6.22 12.43 2.10
N GLY A 349 6.34 11.87 0.90
CA GLY A 349 6.46 10.43 0.66
C GLY A 349 5.19 9.59 0.87
N SER A 350 4.09 10.16 1.38
CA SER A 350 2.86 9.42 1.72
C SER A 350 2.24 8.67 0.54
N CYS A 351 2.45 9.15 -0.68
CA CYS A 351 1.98 8.50 -1.92
C CYS A 351 2.92 7.38 -2.42
N GLY A 352 4.01 7.08 -1.71
CA GLY A 352 5.01 6.09 -2.08
C GLY A 352 6.11 6.59 -3.04
N TYR A 353 6.11 7.87 -3.43
CA TYR A 353 7.15 8.53 -4.20
C TYR A 353 7.93 9.50 -3.30
N ASN A 354 9.24 9.61 -3.52
CA ASN A 354 10.09 10.44 -2.65
C ASN A 354 9.86 11.93 -2.86
N THR A 355 9.54 12.34 -4.10
CA THR A 355 9.25 13.72 -4.44
C THR A 355 7.91 13.87 -5.15
N CYS A 356 7.32 15.08 -5.10
CA CYS A 356 6.11 15.40 -5.83
C CYS A 356 6.34 15.35 -7.35
N ARG A 357 7.56 15.61 -7.83
CA ARG A 357 7.95 15.53 -9.23
C ARG A 357 8.05 14.09 -9.72
N GLU A 358 8.64 13.18 -8.91
CA GLU A 358 8.60 11.73 -9.20
C GLU A 358 7.15 11.21 -9.29
N LYS A 359 6.27 11.66 -8.41
CA LYS A 359 4.86 11.34 -8.46
C LYS A 359 4.20 11.85 -9.76
N ALA A 360 4.51 13.09 -10.16
CA ALA A 360 3.99 13.67 -11.40
C ALA A 360 4.49 12.90 -12.63
N GLN A 361 5.75 12.46 -12.64
CA GLN A 361 6.29 11.58 -13.68
C GLN A 361 5.51 10.25 -13.74
N ALA A 362 5.26 9.61 -12.59
CA ALA A 362 4.51 8.37 -12.53
C ALA A 362 3.04 8.52 -12.99
N VAL A 363 2.43 9.68 -12.74
CA VAL A 363 1.09 10.01 -13.28
C VAL A 363 1.15 10.17 -14.80
N PHE A 364 2.18 10.81 -15.34
CA PHE A 364 2.38 10.95 -16.78
C PHE A 364 2.54 9.60 -17.46
N GLU A 365 3.25 8.67 -16.85
CA GLU A 365 3.45 7.30 -17.33
C GLU A 365 2.21 6.39 -17.13
N GLY A 366 1.14 6.89 -16.50
CA GLY A 366 -0.05 6.10 -16.19
C GLY A 366 0.13 5.08 -15.05
N LYS A 367 1.24 5.15 -14.31
CA LYS A 367 1.54 4.25 -13.19
C LYS A 367 0.85 4.65 -11.89
N ALA A 368 0.42 5.92 -11.77
CA ALA A 368 -0.15 6.46 -10.55
C ALA A 368 -1.32 7.41 -10.84
N ASN A 369 -2.27 7.48 -9.89
CA ASN A 369 -3.41 8.40 -9.95
C ASN A 369 -3.15 9.65 -9.11
N LEU A 370 -3.77 10.78 -9.46
CA LEU A 370 -3.68 12.03 -8.68
C LEU A 370 -4.12 11.82 -7.23
N GLU A 371 -5.18 11.05 -7.02
CA GLU A 371 -5.82 10.78 -5.72
C GLU A 371 -4.95 9.99 -4.73
N MET A 372 -3.86 9.37 -5.17
CA MET A 372 -2.87 8.78 -4.27
C MET A 372 -2.12 9.84 -3.43
N CYS A 373 -2.20 11.11 -3.81
CA CYS A 373 -1.62 12.21 -3.02
C CYS A 373 -2.54 12.54 -1.84
N LEU A 374 -2.14 12.19 -0.62
CA LEU A 374 -2.95 12.40 0.57
C LEU A 374 -3.35 13.87 0.80
N PRO A 375 -2.43 14.87 0.70
CA PRO A 375 -2.81 16.27 0.80
C PRO A 375 -3.84 16.71 -0.26
N PHE A 376 -3.69 16.24 -1.50
CA PHE A 376 -4.66 16.51 -2.58
C PHE A 376 -6.02 15.88 -2.30
N LEU A 377 -6.05 14.63 -1.83
CA LEU A 377 -7.28 13.92 -1.51
C LEU A 377 -8.03 14.61 -0.36
N LYS A 378 -7.28 15.03 0.66
CA LYS A 378 -7.84 15.80 1.80
C LYS A 378 -8.46 17.12 1.33
N ASP A 379 -7.72 17.92 0.56
CA ASP A 379 -8.19 19.20 0.01
C ASP A 379 -9.43 19.02 -0.90
N LYS A 380 -9.43 17.97 -1.73
CA LYS A 380 -10.58 17.60 -2.56
C LYS A 380 -11.81 17.23 -1.73
N ALA A 381 -11.63 16.46 -0.65
CA ALA A 381 -12.72 16.05 0.24
C ALA A 381 -13.28 17.24 1.03
N GLU A 382 -12.42 18.11 1.56
CA GLU A 382 -12.82 19.34 2.27
C GLU A 382 -13.62 20.28 1.34
N LYS A 383 -13.10 20.56 0.14
CA LYS A 383 -13.82 21.40 -0.85
C LYS A 383 -15.15 20.79 -1.30
N PHE A 384 -15.21 19.46 -1.43
CA PHE A 384 -16.46 18.79 -1.78
C PHE A 384 -17.49 18.90 -0.65
N SER A 385 -17.08 18.69 0.60
CA SER A 385 -17.93 18.88 1.77
C SER A 385 -18.42 20.32 1.88
N ASP A 386 -17.52 21.30 1.75
CA ASP A 386 -17.87 22.72 1.81
C ASP A 386 -18.85 23.12 0.69
N ASN A 387 -18.66 22.59 -0.52
CA ASN A 387 -19.58 22.85 -1.63
C ASN A 387 -20.98 22.28 -1.37
N ILE A 388 -21.10 21.08 -0.82
CA ILE A 388 -22.40 20.50 -0.47
C ILE A 388 -23.07 21.35 0.61
N LEU A 389 -22.36 21.65 1.69
CA LEU A 389 -22.87 22.41 2.81
C LEU A 389 -23.34 23.81 2.39
N ASN A 390 -22.57 24.52 1.54
CA ASN A 390 -22.89 25.88 1.15
C ASN A 390 -23.93 26.00 0.02
N ASN A 391 -24.18 24.92 -0.75
CA ASN A 391 -25.19 24.92 -1.81
C ASN A 391 -26.54 24.31 -1.38
N THR A 392 -26.64 23.77 -0.16
CA THR A 392 -27.94 23.33 0.37
C THR A 392 -28.79 24.55 0.76
N PRO A 393 -30.11 24.55 0.45
CA PRO A 393 -31.00 25.61 0.87
C PRO A 393 -31.33 25.60 2.37
N ASN A 394 -31.04 24.50 3.06
CA ASN A 394 -31.23 24.38 4.48
C ASN A 394 -30.03 24.94 5.25
N GLY A 395 -30.30 25.66 6.33
CA GLY A 395 -29.30 26.07 7.29
C GLY A 395 -28.71 24.85 7.99
N ILE A 396 -27.37 24.74 8.04
CA ILE A 396 -26.65 23.67 8.75
C ILE A 396 -25.74 24.33 9.78
N LEU A 397 -25.85 23.87 11.01
CA LEU A 397 -25.00 24.25 12.15
C LEU A 397 -24.47 22.99 12.81
N ILE A 398 -23.15 22.93 12.99
CA ILE A 398 -22.48 21.80 13.64
C ILE A 398 -21.80 22.27 14.91
N LEU A 399 -22.06 21.58 16.01
CA LEU A 399 -21.52 21.87 17.35
C LEU A 399 -20.70 20.67 17.83
N ASN A 400 -19.74 20.91 18.73
CA ASN A 400 -19.18 19.89 19.57
C ASN A 400 -20.01 19.63 20.83
N GLU A 401 -19.60 18.67 21.66
CA GLU A 401 -20.27 18.34 22.94
C GLU A 401 -20.24 19.49 23.96
N ASP A 402 -19.29 20.41 23.83
CA ASP A 402 -19.18 21.61 24.66
C ASP A 402 -20.09 22.76 24.17
N MET A 403 -20.99 22.48 23.21
CA MET A 403 -21.90 23.47 22.59
C MET A 403 -21.16 24.61 21.87
N VAL A 404 -19.94 24.36 21.39
CA VAL A 404 -19.17 25.32 20.61
C VAL A 404 -19.39 25.07 19.13
N VAL A 405 -19.64 26.13 18.38
CA VAL A 405 -19.87 26.08 16.93
C VAL A 405 -18.60 25.64 16.20
N GLN A 406 -18.68 24.52 15.51
CA GLN A 406 -17.59 24.00 14.68
C GLN A 406 -17.73 24.45 13.22
N GLN A 407 -18.96 24.46 12.71
CA GLN A 407 -19.23 24.83 11.33
C GLN A 407 -20.63 25.43 11.17
N ILE A 408 -20.76 26.38 10.25
CA ILE A 408 -22.02 27.00 9.88
C ILE A 408 -22.04 27.27 8.37
N ASN A 409 -23.09 26.85 7.67
CA ASN A 409 -23.20 27.07 6.23
C ASN A 409 -23.81 28.46 5.87
N ALA A 410 -23.85 28.77 4.58
CA ALA A 410 -24.36 30.04 4.08
C ALA A 410 -25.85 30.25 4.42
N ALA A 411 -26.68 29.22 4.26
CA ALA A 411 -28.13 29.30 4.54
C ALA A 411 -28.40 29.54 6.03
N ALA A 412 -27.70 28.88 6.95
CA ALA A 412 -27.84 29.13 8.39
C ALA A 412 -27.44 30.56 8.78
N ARG A 413 -26.38 31.09 8.18
CA ARG A 413 -25.98 32.49 8.39
C ARG A 413 -27.03 33.47 7.88
N GLU A 414 -27.68 33.19 6.74
CA GLU A 414 -28.76 34.00 6.20
C GLU A 414 -30.02 33.97 7.11
N ILE A 415 -30.36 32.79 7.63
CA ILE A 415 -31.47 32.66 8.61
C ILE A 415 -31.21 33.53 9.84
N MET A 416 -29.98 33.51 10.36
CA MET A 416 -29.60 34.18 11.61
C MET A 416 -28.96 35.58 11.41
N ASN A 417 -28.99 36.13 10.19
CA ASN A 417 -28.40 37.43 9.84
C ASN A 417 -26.91 37.56 10.22
N ILE A 418 -26.16 36.48 10.16
CA ILE A 418 -24.72 36.45 10.47
C ILE A 418 -23.93 36.77 9.20
N ARG A 419 -23.05 37.77 9.26
CA ARG A 419 -22.31 38.25 8.09
C ARG A 419 -21.15 37.34 7.71
N TYR A 420 -20.36 36.93 8.70
CA TYR A 420 -19.17 36.09 8.49
C TYR A 420 -19.23 34.86 9.39
N ALA A 421 -18.82 33.71 8.87
CA ALA A 421 -18.72 32.47 9.64
C ALA A 421 -17.73 32.59 10.81
N SER A 422 -16.64 33.35 10.60
CA SER A 422 -15.63 33.65 11.62
C SER A 422 -16.16 34.34 12.88
N ASP A 423 -17.32 34.96 12.80
CA ASP A 423 -17.91 35.69 13.95
C ASP A 423 -18.53 34.74 14.98
N VAL A 424 -18.77 33.48 14.58
CA VAL A 424 -19.49 32.48 15.40
C VAL A 424 -18.76 31.13 15.50
N VAL A 425 -17.92 30.77 14.55
CA VAL A 425 -17.11 29.52 14.61
C VAL A 425 -16.12 29.67 15.76
N GLY A 426 -16.08 28.64 16.62
CA GLY A 426 -15.27 28.64 17.84
C GLY A 426 -15.95 29.30 19.05
N GLU A 427 -17.15 29.88 18.88
CA GLU A 427 -17.93 30.51 19.96
C GLU A 427 -19.06 29.60 20.46
N PRO A 428 -19.49 29.75 21.72
CA PRO A 428 -20.63 29.00 22.25
C PRO A 428 -21.94 29.28 21.50
N VAL A 429 -22.75 28.26 21.25
CA VAL A 429 -24.01 28.34 20.50
C VAL A 429 -25.02 29.30 21.14
N VAL A 430 -24.97 29.52 22.47
CA VAL A 430 -25.83 30.43 23.21
C VAL A 430 -25.77 31.87 22.70
N ARG A 431 -24.74 32.25 21.95
CA ARG A 431 -24.63 33.57 21.32
C ARG A 431 -25.57 33.76 20.12
N ILE A 432 -26.05 32.65 19.53
CA ILE A 432 -26.85 32.68 18.30
C ILE A 432 -28.18 31.92 18.40
N LEU A 433 -28.24 30.87 19.24
CA LEU A 433 -29.45 30.06 19.45
C LEU A 433 -29.55 29.64 20.92
N GLU A 434 -30.79 29.41 21.39
CA GLU A 434 -31.01 28.83 22.70
C GLU A 434 -30.50 27.38 22.76
N PRO A 435 -29.70 27.00 23.77
CA PRO A 435 -29.05 25.71 23.80
C PRO A 435 -29.93 24.55 24.31
N PHE A 436 -31.15 24.78 24.76
CA PHE A 436 -31.98 23.79 25.46
C PHE A 436 -32.20 22.51 24.64
N ASP A 437 -32.57 22.65 23.38
CA ASP A 437 -32.84 21.50 22.50
C ASP A 437 -31.58 20.69 22.20
N PHE A 438 -30.44 21.35 22.08
CA PHE A 438 -29.12 20.66 21.91
C PHE A 438 -28.71 19.89 23.16
N ILE A 439 -28.94 20.49 24.35
CA ILE A 439 -28.67 19.85 25.65
C ILE A 439 -29.59 18.65 25.85
N ASP A 440 -30.84 18.75 25.46
CA ASP A 440 -31.82 17.68 25.57
C ASP A 440 -31.43 16.49 24.69
N VAL A 441 -31.05 16.73 23.42
CA VAL A 441 -30.56 15.69 22.49
C VAL A 441 -29.28 15.02 23.04
N LEU A 442 -28.32 15.80 23.54
CA LEU A 442 -27.08 15.28 24.10
C LEU A 442 -27.30 14.44 25.37
N SER A 443 -28.25 14.88 26.24
CA SER A 443 -28.49 14.24 27.54
C SER A 443 -29.36 12.99 27.42
N ASN A 444 -30.40 13.04 26.59
CA ASN A 444 -31.39 11.97 26.47
C ASN A 444 -31.12 11.01 25.29
N GLY A 445 -30.18 11.35 24.40
CA GLY A 445 -29.83 10.56 23.23
C GLY A 445 -30.98 10.37 22.24
N ARG A 446 -31.95 11.28 22.22
CA ARG A 446 -33.09 11.26 21.30
C ARG A 446 -32.99 12.45 20.35
N ASP A 447 -32.91 12.15 19.06
CA ASP A 447 -32.90 13.17 18.02
C ASP A 447 -34.25 13.96 17.99
N ILE A 448 -34.16 15.22 17.63
CA ILE A 448 -35.33 16.07 17.38
C ILE A 448 -35.51 16.15 15.88
N HIS A 449 -36.74 15.91 15.41
CA HIS A 449 -37.08 15.97 13.99
C HIS A 449 -38.22 16.94 13.74
N ASP A 450 -38.10 17.78 12.72
CA ASP A 450 -39.14 18.66 12.16
C ASP A 450 -39.87 19.51 13.20
N LYS A 451 -39.15 19.95 14.26
CA LYS A 451 -39.68 20.82 15.29
C LYS A 451 -39.78 22.25 14.77
N ARG A 452 -40.97 22.84 14.83
CA ARG A 452 -41.16 24.24 14.45
C ARG A 452 -40.89 25.16 15.61
N VAL A 453 -40.01 26.14 15.39
CA VAL A 453 -39.59 27.13 16.41
C VAL A 453 -39.63 28.53 15.80
N TYR A 454 -40.09 29.48 16.57
CA TYR A 454 -40.02 30.89 16.21
C TYR A 454 -38.76 31.52 16.81
N LEU A 455 -37.85 31.92 15.98
CA LEU A 455 -36.64 32.64 16.38
C LEU A 455 -36.94 34.14 16.50
N ALA A 456 -37.26 34.60 17.69
CA ALA A 456 -37.72 35.97 17.94
C ALA A 456 -36.66 37.04 17.57
N GLU A 457 -35.38 36.76 17.80
CA GLU A 457 -34.27 37.66 17.47
C GLU A 457 -34.16 37.90 15.97
N TYR A 458 -34.45 36.87 15.16
CA TYR A 458 -34.32 36.90 13.70
C TYR A 458 -35.65 37.09 12.99
N LYS A 459 -36.78 37.09 13.73
CA LYS A 459 -38.15 37.19 13.23
C LYS A 459 -38.48 36.16 12.15
N LYS A 460 -38.03 34.94 12.37
CA LYS A 460 -38.20 33.83 11.42
C LYS A 460 -38.79 32.61 12.10
N TYR A 461 -39.67 31.92 11.38
CA TYR A 461 -40.07 30.57 11.72
C TYR A 461 -39.12 29.57 11.05
N ILE A 462 -38.55 28.66 11.83
CA ILE A 462 -37.74 27.58 11.32
C ILE A 462 -38.37 26.23 11.68
N GLU A 463 -38.11 25.26 10.84
CA GLU A 463 -38.32 23.84 11.13
C GLU A 463 -36.93 23.24 11.35
N GLU A 464 -36.66 22.78 12.57
CA GLU A 464 -35.33 22.30 12.97
C GLU A 464 -35.30 20.79 13.20
N THR A 465 -34.20 20.16 12.79
CA THR A 465 -33.86 18.79 13.08
C THR A 465 -32.49 18.78 13.74
N ILE A 466 -32.39 18.21 14.95
CA ILE A 466 -31.13 18.12 15.70
C ILE A 466 -30.79 16.65 15.91
N VAL A 467 -29.61 16.24 15.45
CA VAL A 467 -29.09 14.85 15.50
C VAL A 467 -27.74 14.85 16.19
N TYR A 468 -27.50 13.85 17.05
CA TYR A 468 -26.20 13.64 17.67
C TYR A 468 -25.48 12.44 17.03
N ASP A 469 -24.29 12.70 16.47
CA ASP A 469 -23.42 11.66 15.94
C ASP A 469 -22.46 11.17 17.03
N HIS A 470 -22.68 9.94 17.50
CA HIS A 470 -21.88 9.28 18.52
C HIS A 470 -20.47 8.90 18.08
N VAL A 471 -20.20 8.80 16.77
CA VAL A 471 -18.88 8.41 16.24
C VAL A 471 -17.94 9.61 16.21
N TYR A 472 -18.46 10.75 15.77
CA TYR A 472 -17.68 11.98 15.64
C TYR A 472 -17.86 12.96 16.80
N HIS A 473 -18.71 12.63 17.76
CA HIS A 473 -19.02 13.46 18.94
C HIS A 473 -19.46 14.89 18.55
N ILE A 474 -20.37 14.97 17.58
CA ILE A 474 -20.90 16.24 17.07
C ILE A 474 -22.43 16.28 17.11
N LEU A 475 -22.98 17.46 17.36
CA LEU A 475 -24.40 17.76 17.19
C LEU A 475 -24.60 18.49 15.86
N MET A 476 -25.51 18.01 15.04
CA MET A 476 -25.87 18.61 13.77
C MET A 476 -27.29 19.15 13.84
N CYS A 477 -27.45 20.47 13.63
CA CYS A 477 -28.74 21.11 13.49
C CYS A 477 -28.99 21.51 12.03
N ILE A 478 -30.09 21.01 11.47
CA ILE A 478 -30.55 21.34 10.13
C ILE A 478 -31.81 22.22 10.31
N MET A 479 -31.79 23.38 9.69
CA MET A 479 -32.86 24.40 9.82
C MET A 479 -33.44 24.72 8.44
N ARG A 480 -34.73 24.60 8.30
CA ARG A 480 -35.49 25.08 7.12
C ARG A 480 -36.26 26.34 7.48
N ASP A 481 -36.11 27.41 6.71
CA ASP A 481 -36.90 28.64 6.86
C ASP A 481 -38.32 28.37 6.33
N VAL A 482 -39.30 28.38 7.23
CA VAL A 482 -40.72 28.17 6.94
C VAL A 482 -41.57 29.43 7.19
N THR A 483 -40.90 30.58 7.30
CA THR A 483 -41.55 31.87 7.62
C THR A 483 -42.64 32.22 6.62
N ALA A 484 -42.42 32.01 5.33
CA ALA A 484 -43.42 32.29 4.29
C ALA A 484 -44.66 31.38 4.43
N GLU A 485 -44.42 30.08 4.72
CA GLU A 485 -45.48 29.08 4.91
C GLU A 485 -46.37 29.43 6.13
N GLU A 486 -45.73 29.73 7.28
CA GLU A 486 -46.48 30.08 8.50
C GLU A 486 -47.19 31.42 8.37
N THR A 487 -46.60 32.44 7.75
CA THR A 487 -47.24 33.72 7.49
C THR A 487 -48.48 33.59 6.58
N GLU A 488 -48.41 32.73 5.56
CA GLU A 488 -49.55 32.46 4.70
C GLU A 488 -50.65 31.72 5.44
N LYS A 489 -50.31 30.77 6.31
CA LYS A 489 -51.22 30.02 7.14
C LYS A 489 -51.94 30.95 8.15
N GLU A 490 -51.16 31.84 8.80
CA GLU A 490 -51.74 32.86 9.69
C GLU A 490 -52.71 33.79 8.97
N LYS A 491 -52.35 34.26 7.76
CA LYS A 491 -53.25 35.10 6.94
C LYS A 491 -54.52 34.36 6.55
N LYS A 492 -54.43 33.08 6.18
CA LYS A 492 -55.61 32.25 5.86
C LYS A 492 -56.50 32.07 7.09
N ALA A 493 -55.90 31.79 8.26
CA ALA A 493 -56.65 31.66 9.52
C ALA A 493 -57.34 32.95 9.91
N GLU A 494 -56.68 34.11 9.76
CA GLU A 494 -57.27 35.41 10.05
C GLU A 494 -58.40 35.73 9.07
N LEU A 495 -58.24 35.48 7.78
CA LEU A 495 -59.27 35.64 6.76
C LEU A 495 -60.47 34.73 7.04
N SER A 496 -60.28 33.50 7.46
CA SER A 496 -61.33 32.57 7.86
C SER A 496 -62.08 33.10 9.08
N ARG A 497 -61.33 33.56 10.09
CA ARG A 497 -61.94 34.15 11.30
C ARG A 497 -62.82 35.39 10.96
N GLN A 498 -62.32 36.30 10.14
CA GLN A 498 -63.06 37.48 9.67
C GLN A 498 -64.30 37.08 8.87
N THR A 499 -64.19 36.05 8.02
CA THR A 499 -65.29 35.50 7.22
C THR A 499 -66.38 34.92 8.12
N ILE A 500 -66.02 34.18 9.17
CA ILE A 500 -66.93 33.62 10.15
C ILE A 500 -67.64 34.77 10.89
N GLU A 501 -66.93 35.81 11.36
CA GLU A 501 -67.49 36.95 12.06
C GLU A 501 -68.51 37.76 11.22
N ILE A 502 -68.14 37.96 9.90
CA ILE A 502 -69.08 38.63 8.96
C ILE A 502 -70.29 37.75 8.71
N THR A 503 -70.12 36.46 8.57
CA THR A 503 -71.20 35.49 8.35
C THR A 503 -72.13 35.45 9.56
N ASP A 504 -71.58 35.46 10.78
CA ASP A 504 -72.35 35.50 12.01
C ASP A 504 -73.22 36.79 12.09
N LYS A 505 -72.64 37.97 11.76
CA LYS A 505 -73.35 39.22 11.68
C LYS A 505 -74.45 39.20 10.65
N VAL A 506 -74.28 38.63 9.49
CA VAL A 506 -75.25 38.46 8.43
C VAL A 506 -76.37 37.52 8.89
N VAL A 507 -76.04 36.41 9.51
CA VAL A 507 -77.03 35.48 10.05
C VAL A 507 -77.86 36.09 11.16
N GLU A 508 -77.26 36.83 12.09
CA GLU A 508 -77.97 37.52 13.12
C GLU A 508 -78.94 38.59 12.56
N LYS A 509 -78.47 39.33 11.53
CA LYS A 509 -79.33 40.30 10.84
C LYS A 509 -80.50 39.64 10.13
N GLN A 510 -80.27 38.55 9.42
CA GLN A 510 -81.32 37.79 8.75
C GLN A 510 -82.29 37.15 9.76
N MET A 511 -81.76 36.63 10.88
CA MET A 511 -82.63 36.14 11.99
C MET A 511 -83.54 37.19 12.57
N ARG A 512 -83.00 38.41 12.75
CA ARG A 512 -83.80 39.54 13.23
C ARG A 512 -84.94 39.92 12.26
N ILE A 513 -84.61 39.97 10.94
CA ILE A 513 -85.58 40.22 9.87
C ILE A 513 -86.63 39.08 9.83
N VAL A 514 -86.25 37.85 9.93
CA VAL A 514 -87.15 36.71 9.98
C VAL A 514 -88.02 36.73 11.21
N GLN A 515 -87.50 37.14 12.37
CA GLN A 515 -88.28 37.36 13.60
C GLN A 515 -89.27 38.47 13.45
N GLU A 516 -88.92 39.58 12.83
CA GLU A 516 -89.83 40.68 12.50
C GLU A 516 -90.93 40.25 11.54
N ILE A 517 -90.57 39.51 10.46
CA ILE A 517 -91.57 38.96 9.52
C ILE A 517 -92.48 37.92 10.19
N ALA A 518 -91.92 37.02 11.02
CA ALA A 518 -92.72 36.04 11.77
C ALA A 518 -93.66 36.69 12.82
N SER A 519 -93.16 37.78 13.43
CA SER A 519 -93.97 38.57 14.33
C SER A 519 -95.15 39.24 13.60
N LEU A 520 -94.95 39.63 12.34
CA LEU A 520 -95.97 40.25 11.50
C LEU A 520 -96.95 39.24 10.86
N LEU A 521 -96.50 38.02 10.60
CA LEU A 521 -97.28 36.95 9.90
C LEU A 521 -97.78 35.81 10.79
N GLY A 522 -97.44 35.78 12.07
CA GLY A 522 -98.04 34.86 13.07
C GLY A 522 -97.66 33.41 12.91
N GLU A 523 -96.65 33.01 12.06
CA GLU A 523 -96.34 31.63 11.81
C GLU A 523 -94.83 31.33 11.81
N THR A 524 -94.49 30.33 12.62
CA THR A 524 -93.31 29.43 12.57
C THR A 524 -91.89 29.96 12.64
N THR A 525 -91.57 30.47 13.80
CA THR A 525 -90.22 30.94 14.19
C THR A 525 -89.22 29.77 14.45
N ALA A 526 -89.68 28.57 14.69
CA ALA A 526 -88.88 27.46 15.17
C ALA A 526 -88.07 26.72 14.04
N GLU A 527 -88.69 26.50 12.90
CA GLU A 527 -87.99 25.74 11.79
C GLU A 527 -86.93 26.55 11.10
N THR A 528 -87.19 27.86 10.92
CA THR A 528 -86.20 28.77 10.28
C THR A 528 -84.98 29.00 11.18
N LYS A 529 -85.18 29.06 12.49
CA LYS A 529 -84.10 29.19 13.48
C LYS A 529 -83.19 27.98 13.49
N ILE A 530 -83.72 26.75 13.36
CA ILE A 530 -82.98 25.49 13.29
C ILE A 530 -82.17 25.37 11.99
N ALA A 531 -82.74 25.76 10.85
CA ALA A 531 -82.09 25.74 9.57
C ALA A 531 -80.89 26.71 9.51
N LEU A 532 -81.06 27.97 10.03
CA LEU A 532 -79.97 28.95 10.08
C LEU A 532 -78.90 28.64 11.12
N THR A 533 -79.20 27.97 12.21
CA THR A 533 -78.24 27.50 13.20
C THR A 533 -77.41 26.37 12.61
N LYS A 534 -78.00 25.44 11.87
CA LYS A 534 -77.25 24.40 11.15
C LYS A 534 -76.32 24.93 10.06
N LEU A 535 -76.76 25.99 9.36
CA LEU A 535 -75.90 26.68 8.38
C LEU A 535 -74.67 27.33 9.06
N LYS A 536 -74.90 27.94 10.24
CA LYS A 536 -73.88 28.58 11.07
C LYS A 536 -72.86 27.55 11.59
N GLU A 537 -73.26 26.35 11.96
CA GLU A 537 -72.43 25.28 12.42
C GLU A 537 -71.59 24.70 11.25
N SER A 538 -72.16 24.53 10.08
CA SER A 538 -71.39 24.00 8.89
C SER A 538 -70.34 24.99 8.38
N LEU A 539 -70.50 26.30 8.66
CA LEU A 539 -69.49 27.34 8.34
C LEU A 539 -68.37 27.47 9.38
N LYS A 540 -68.47 26.77 10.53
CA LYS A 540 -67.42 26.74 11.56
C LYS A 540 -66.46 25.58 11.43
N ASP A 541 -66.87 24.53 10.71
CA ASP A 541 -66.08 23.31 10.52
C ASP A 541 -65.23 23.31 9.22
N GLU A 542 -65.26 24.36 8.39
CA GLU A 542 -64.31 24.68 7.30
C GLU A 542 -63.26 25.70 7.79
#